data_84c438aff851c024f227dc2c76b2399e
#
_entry.id   84c438aff851c024f227dc2c76b2399e
#
_cell.length_a   1.000
_cell.length_b   1.000
_cell.length_c   1.000
_cell.angle_alpha   90.00
_cell.angle_beta   90.00
_cell.angle_gamma   90.00
#
_symmetry.space_group_name_H-M   'P 1'
#
loop_
_entity.id
_entity.type
_entity.pdbx_description
1 polymer ?
#
loop_
_entity_poly.entity_id
_entity_poly.type
_entity_poly.pdbx_seq_one_letter_code
_entity_poly.pdbx_strand_id
1 'polypeptide(L)'
;MSSMRIKSRENPNLEISAFRGHFATRHSHNSHYLDITRMKHEYGMAADAAGILVQHYIYEKQIDTIVCMDGSEVIGTFLAGRLAKNDRFAVNSGRNVCIVTPEYDSNGQLIFRDNLTGMVSGKNVLLLISTVNSGKTARRAMECIEYYGGSLQGIAAVFSAIAKVDEVPVMSIFSPEDIPGYMTSLVP
;
A
#
# COMPACT_ATOMS: atom_id res chain seq x y z
N MET A 1 -1.98 12.04 -25.50
CA MET A 1 -2.34 12.34 -24.10
C MET A 1 -1.23 13.14 -23.49
N SER A 2 -1.53 14.26 -22.83
CA SER A 2 -0.51 15.02 -22.10
C SER A 2 -0.14 14.26 -20.83
N SER A 3 1.13 13.92 -20.69
CA SER A 3 1.66 13.28 -19.49
C SER A 3 2.46 14.31 -18.69
N MET A 4 2.40 14.23 -17.38
CA MET A 4 3.22 15.01 -16.47
C MET A 4 3.97 14.08 -15.52
N ARG A 5 5.20 14.44 -15.17
CA ARG A 5 6.00 13.74 -14.16
C ARG A 5 5.78 14.41 -12.82
N ILE A 6 5.41 13.64 -11.83
CA ILE A 6 5.18 14.07 -10.46
C ILE A 6 6.28 13.48 -9.60
N LYS A 7 7.05 14.32 -8.95
CA LYS A 7 8.11 13.91 -8.02
C LYS A 7 7.59 13.88 -6.60
N SER A 8 8.07 12.91 -5.82
CA SER A 8 7.81 12.88 -4.39
C SER A 8 8.44 14.07 -3.69
N ARG A 9 7.73 14.65 -2.73
CA ARG A 9 8.24 15.73 -1.87
C ARG A 9 9.35 15.25 -0.94
N GLU A 10 9.29 14.00 -0.51
CA GLU A 10 10.24 13.42 0.42
C GLU A 10 11.50 12.85 -0.27
N ASN A 11 11.37 12.36 -1.50
CA ASN A 11 12.48 11.85 -2.30
C ASN A 11 12.31 12.24 -3.78
N PRO A 12 13.00 13.27 -4.27
CA PRO A 12 12.88 13.74 -5.66
C PRO A 12 13.31 12.73 -6.74
N ASN A 13 14.03 11.67 -6.36
CA ASN A 13 14.37 10.57 -7.28
C ASN A 13 13.16 9.66 -7.55
N LEU A 14 12.15 9.74 -6.69
CA LEU A 14 10.92 8.99 -6.82
C LEU A 14 9.90 9.80 -7.60
N GLU A 15 9.50 9.30 -8.76
CA GLU A 15 8.54 9.97 -9.63
C GLU A 15 7.49 9.00 -10.19
N ILE A 16 6.29 9.51 -10.45
CA ILE A 16 5.22 8.84 -11.17
C ILE A 16 4.86 9.62 -12.43
N SER A 17 4.30 8.93 -13.42
CA SER A 17 3.71 9.56 -14.58
C SER A 17 2.20 9.69 -14.41
N ALA A 18 1.67 10.90 -14.52
CA ALA A 18 0.25 11.17 -14.49
C ALA A 18 -0.24 11.55 -15.89
N PHE A 19 -1.26 10.86 -16.37
CA PHE A 19 -1.86 11.08 -17.69
C PHE A 19 -3.25 11.69 -17.48
N ARG A 20 -3.46 12.90 -17.99
CA ARG A 20 -4.77 13.55 -17.92
C ARG A 20 -5.75 12.93 -18.91
N GLY A 21 -6.96 12.63 -18.43
CA GLY A 21 -8.04 12.04 -19.22
C GLY A 21 -9.25 11.74 -18.35
N HIS A 22 -10.19 10.99 -18.90
CA HIS A 22 -11.32 10.45 -18.13
C HIS A 22 -11.13 8.93 -18.02
N PHE A 23 -10.84 8.47 -16.80
CA PHE A 23 -10.56 7.08 -16.51
C PHE A 23 -11.63 6.53 -15.58
N ALA A 24 -12.43 5.62 -16.12
CA ALA A 24 -13.46 4.92 -15.34
C ALA A 24 -12.90 3.62 -14.78
N THR A 25 -13.02 3.43 -13.49
CA THR A 25 -12.84 2.14 -12.81
C THR A 25 -14.23 1.62 -12.41
N ARG A 26 -14.28 0.41 -11.89
CA ARG A 26 -15.54 -0.18 -11.40
C ARG A 26 -16.23 0.67 -10.31
N HIS A 27 -15.47 1.52 -9.61
CA HIS A 27 -15.93 2.22 -8.40
C HIS A 27 -15.62 3.70 -8.36
N SER A 28 -14.94 4.23 -9.37
CA SER A 28 -14.59 5.66 -9.42
C SER A 28 -14.33 6.12 -10.84
N HIS A 29 -14.55 7.41 -11.07
CA HIS A 29 -14.09 8.12 -12.25
C HIS A 29 -12.95 9.05 -11.83
N ASN A 30 -11.81 8.94 -12.49
CA ASN A 30 -10.63 9.72 -12.19
C ASN A 30 -10.25 10.60 -13.37
N SER A 31 -9.83 11.84 -13.09
CA SER A 31 -9.33 12.77 -14.12
C SER A 31 -7.91 12.45 -14.59
N HIS A 32 -7.23 11.54 -13.89
CA HIS A 32 -5.86 11.14 -14.20
C HIS A 32 -5.69 9.62 -14.03
N TYR A 33 -4.88 9.04 -14.94
CA TYR A 33 -4.29 7.73 -14.76
C TYR A 33 -2.87 7.90 -14.21
N LEU A 34 -2.55 7.18 -13.16
CA LEU A 34 -1.24 7.22 -12.50
C LEU A 34 -0.47 5.95 -12.83
N ASP A 35 0.65 6.11 -13.52
CA ASP A 35 1.55 4.99 -13.80
C ASP A 35 2.59 4.88 -12.70
N ILE A 36 2.43 3.89 -11.85
CA ILE A 36 3.33 3.53 -10.75
C ILE A 36 4.08 2.23 -11.02
N THR A 37 4.07 1.74 -12.26
CA THR A 37 4.64 0.46 -12.64
C THR A 37 6.10 0.33 -12.24
N ARG A 38 6.90 1.38 -12.45
CA ARG A 38 8.32 1.36 -12.07
C ARG A 38 8.54 1.16 -10.58
N MET A 39 7.72 1.76 -9.71
CA MET A 39 7.83 1.55 -8.26
C MET A 39 7.51 0.12 -7.83
N LYS A 40 6.70 -0.58 -8.61
CA LYS A 40 6.31 -1.97 -8.31
C LYS A 40 7.32 -2.99 -8.83
N HIS A 41 8.10 -2.66 -9.86
CA HIS A 41 8.90 -3.63 -10.61
C HIS A 41 10.40 -3.30 -10.71
N GLU A 42 10.81 -2.06 -10.47
CA GLU A 42 12.23 -1.69 -10.48
C GLU A 42 12.82 -1.67 -9.08
N TYR A 43 13.94 -2.35 -8.91
CA TYR A 43 14.65 -2.48 -7.63
C TYR A 43 14.85 -1.15 -6.91
N GLY A 44 15.47 -0.17 -7.57
CA GLY A 44 15.80 1.13 -6.95
C GLY A 44 14.54 1.92 -6.55
N MET A 45 13.55 1.96 -7.44
CA MET A 45 12.29 2.68 -7.21
C MET A 45 11.49 2.04 -6.07
N ALA A 46 11.42 0.70 -6.02
CA ALA A 46 10.72 -0.01 -4.95
C ALA A 46 11.43 0.17 -3.59
N ALA A 47 12.77 0.14 -3.58
CA ALA A 47 13.56 0.36 -2.37
C ALA A 47 13.38 1.80 -1.83
N ASP A 48 13.34 2.81 -2.71
CA ASP A 48 13.11 4.20 -2.35
C ASP A 48 11.68 4.42 -1.82
N ALA A 49 10.68 3.82 -2.47
CA ALA A 49 9.28 3.84 -2.00
C ALA A 49 9.16 3.26 -0.57
N ALA A 50 9.77 2.10 -0.34
CA ALA A 50 9.81 1.50 0.99
C ALA A 50 10.53 2.38 2.01
N GLY A 51 11.56 3.13 1.58
CA GLY A 51 12.30 4.08 2.42
C GLY A 51 11.45 5.22 2.95
N ILE A 52 10.49 5.70 2.15
CA ILE A 52 9.53 6.72 2.60
C ILE A 52 8.49 6.07 3.55
N LEU A 53 7.87 4.98 3.12
CA LEU A 53 6.77 4.36 3.88
C LEU A 53 7.20 3.86 5.25
N VAL A 54 8.44 3.35 5.41
CA VAL A 54 8.93 2.81 6.69
C VAL A 54 8.95 3.85 7.80
N GLN A 55 9.13 5.14 7.49
CA GLN A 55 9.23 6.21 8.48
C GLN A 55 7.97 6.32 9.36
N HIS A 56 6.82 5.93 8.84
CA HIS A 56 5.54 5.98 9.57
C HIS A 56 5.35 4.84 10.57
N TYR A 57 6.22 3.81 10.53
CA TYR A 57 5.99 2.58 11.31
C TYR A 57 7.18 2.12 12.15
N ILE A 58 8.41 2.44 11.73
CA ILE A 58 9.63 1.81 12.26
C ILE A 58 9.81 1.96 13.77
N TYR A 59 9.40 3.09 14.35
CA TYR A 59 9.57 3.39 15.77
C TYR A 59 8.29 3.30 16.61
N GLU A 60 7.14 3.10 15.98
CA GLU A 60 5.84 3.19 16.65
C GLU A 60 5.04 1.90 16.63
N LYS A 61 5.22 1.09 15.62
CA LYS A 61 4.34 -0.07 15.36
C LYS A 61 5.13 -1.37 15.27
N GLN A 62 4.67 -2.37 16.02
CA GLN A 62 5.10 -3.74 15.77
C GLN A 62 4.36 -4.27 14.56
N ILE A 63 5.10 -4.73 13.55
CA ILE A 63 4.58 -5.33 12.34
C ILE A 63 5.18 -6.73 12.21
N ASP A 64 4.33 -7.74 12.26
CA ASP A 64 4.73 -9.14 12.10
C ASP A 64 4.57 -9.60 10.65
N THR A 65 3.60 -9.00 9.94
CA THR A 65 3.24 -9.39 8.57
C THR A 65 2.85 -8.18 7.76
N ILE A 66 3.29 -8.13 6.51
CA ILE A 66 2.82 -7.19 5.49
C ILE A 66 1.92 -7.96 4.53
N VAL A 67 0.66 -7.55 4.44
CA VAL A 67 -0.28 -8.03 3.43
C VAL A 67 -0.18 -7.12 2.22
N CYS A 68 0.27 -7.68 1.09
CA CYS A 68 0.50 -6.94 -0.16
C CYS A 68 -0.67 -7.13 -1.12
N MET A 69 -1.18 -6.03 -1.65
CA MET A 69 -2.24 -5.97 -2.64
C MET A 69 -1.77 -5.27 -3.92
N ASP A 70 -2.40 -5.60 -5.03
CA ASP A 70 -2.20 -4.93 -6.33
C ASP A 70 -0.75 -4.93 -6.84
N GLY A 71 -0.01 -5.99 -6.59
CA GLY A 71 1.37 -6.15 -7.07
C GLY A 71 2.39 -5.30 -6.29
N SER A 72 2.15 -5.07 -5.00
CA SER A 72 3.06 -4.29 -4.12
C SER A 72 4.13 -5.12 -3.41
N GLU A 73 4.29 -6.40 -3.75
CA GLU A 73 5.14 -7.36 -3.05
C GLU A 73 6.63 -6.96 -3.05
N VAL A 74 7.10 -6.36 -4.14
CA VAL A 74 8.50 -5.92 -4.23
C VAL A 74 8.74 -4.76 -3.23
N ILE A 75 7.84 -3.79 -3.17
CA ILE A 75 7.88 -2.71 -2.17
C ILE A 75 7.77 -3.31 -0.76
N GLY A 76 6.86 -4.27 -0.57
CA GLY A 76 6.66 -4.98 0.70
C GLY A 76 7.92 -5.70 1.18
N THR A 77 8.68 -6.30 0.27
CA THR A 77 9.96 -6.97 0.58
C THR A 77 10.99 -5.97 1.13
N PHE A 78 11.17 -4.82 0.47
CA PHE A 78 12.08 -3.79 0.96
C PHE A 78 11.59 -3.16 2.26
N LEU A 79 10.28 -2.97 2.40
CA LEU A 79 9.67 -2.44 3.62
C LEU A 79 9.90 -3.38 4.81
N ALA A 80 9.70 -4.69 4.63
CA ALA A 80 10.00 -5.71 5.64
C ALA A 80 11.47 -5.68 6.06
N GLY A 81 12.39 -5.64 5.10
CA GLY A 81 13.83 -5.57 5.39
C GLY A 81 14.23 -4.30 6.15
N ARG A 82 13.58 -3.17 5.87
CA ARG A 82 13.82 -1.92 6.61
C ARG A 82 13.24 -1.95 8.02
N LEU A 83 12.05 -2.51 8.20
CA LEU A 83 11.43 -2.69 9.53
C LEU A 83 12.27 -3.62 10.41
N ALA A 84 12.77 -4.71 9.85
CA ALA A 84 13.55 -5.72 10.55
C ALA A 84 15.03 -5.34 10.76
N LYS A 85 15.48 -4.20 10.19
CA LYS A 85 16.87 -3.76 10.30
C LYS A 85 17.28 -3.64 11.76
N ASN A 86 18.51 -4.09 12.04
CA ASN A 86 19.07 -4.06 13.39
C ASN A 86 19.33 -2.60 13.82
N ASP A 87 18.37 -2.02 14.50
CA ASP A 87 18.39 -0.66 15.03
C ASP A 87 17.81 -0.72 16.46
N ARG A 88 18.56 -0.26 17.44
CA ARG A 88 18.17 -0.35 18.86
C ARG A 88 16.88 0.39 19.21
N PHE A 89 16.45 1.32 18.37
CA PHE A 89 15.22 2.11 18.57
C PHE A 89 14.04 1.56 17.77
N ALA A 90 14.29 0.70 16.77
CA ALA A 90 13.23 0.15 15.95
C ALA A 90 12.45 -0.94 16.68
N VAL A 91 11.12 -0.86 16.66
CA VAL A 91 10.22 -1.81 17.34
C VAL A 91 10.39 -3.24 16.80
N ASN A 92 10.69 -3.38 15.52
CA ASN A 92 10.87 -4.67 14.84
C ASN A 92 12.34 -5.12 14.73
N SER A 93 13.26 -4.48 15.44
CA SER A 93 14.69 -4.77 15.35
C SER A 93 14.99 -6.27 15.53
N GLY A 94 15.64 -6.87 14.54
CA GLY A 94 16.00 -8.29 14.54
C GLY A 94 14.84 -9.27 14.44
N ARG A 95 13.60 -8.80 14.24
CA ARG A 95 12.42 -9.65 14.05
C ARG A 95 12.26 -10.05 12.60
N ASN A 96 11.68 -11.21 12.38
CA ASN A 96 11.26 -11.63 11.05
C ASN A 96 9.89 -11.00 10.72
N VAL A 97 9.75 -10.45 9.51
CA VAL A 97 8.49 -9.90 8.99
C VAL A 97 8.07 -10.73 7.78
N CYS A 98 6.86 -11.31 7.85
CA CYS A 98 6.30 -12.07 6.74
C CYS A 98 5.71 -11.15 5.67
N ILE A 99 5.77 -11.58 4.41
CA ILE A 99 5.10 -10.92 3.27
C ILE A 99 4.12 -11.93 2.70
N VAL A 100 2.85 -11.59 2.65
CA VAL A 100 1.79 -12.46 2.15
C VAL A 100 0.86 -11.70 1.22
N THR A 101 0.29 -12.41 0.25
CA THR A 101 -0.69 -11.87 -0.70
C THR A 101 -1.93 -12.75 -0.64
N PRO A 102 -3.12 -12.17 -0.37
CA PRO A 102 -4.37 -12.92 -0.47
C PRO A 102 -4.73 -13.18 -1.93
N GLU A 103 -5.52 -14.21 -2.16
CA GLU A 103 -6.01 -14.57 -3.47
C GLU A 103 -7.53 -14.37 -3.53
N TYR A 104 -8.06 -14.20 -4.73
CA TYR A 104 -9.50 -14.22 -4.95
C TYR A 104 -9.97 -15.67 -5.15
N ASP A 105 -10.97 -16.09 -4.40
CA ASP A 105 -11.67 -17.37 -4.63
C ASP A 105 -12.59 -17.31 -5.86
N SER A 106 -13.25 -18.40 -6.18
CA SER A 106 -14.21 -18.50 -7.29
C SER A 106 -15.42 -17.55 -7.16
N ASN A 107 -15.71 -17.08 -5.96
CA ASN A 107 -16.82 -16.15 -5.66
C ASN A 107 -16.34 -14.68 -5.62
N GLY A 108 -15.05 -14.42 -5.85
CA GLY A 108 -14.44 -13.09 -5.79
C GLY A 108 -14.21 -12.57 -4.37
N GLN A 109 -14.17 -13.47 -3.37
CA GLN A 109 -13.78 -13.14 -2.00
C GLN A 109 -12.26 -13.25 -1.85
N LEU A 110 -11.67 -12.36 -1.04
CA LEU A 110 -10.27 -12.46 -0.67
C LEU A 110 -10.10 -13.54 0.39
N ILE A 111 -9.14 -14.43 0.17
CA ILE A 111 -8.79 -15.51 1.07
C ILE A 111 -7.28 -15.63 1.24
N PHE A 112 -6.83 -16.11 2.39
CA PHE A 112 -5.48 -16.63 2.56
C PHE A 112 -5.52 -18.16 2.46
N ARG A 113 -4.60 -18.75 1.70
CA ARG A 113 -4.46 -20.21 1.65
C ARG A 113 -4.06 -20.75 3.03
N ASP A 114 -4.40 -22.00 3.32
CA ASP A 114 -4.20 -22.63 4.63
C ASP A 114 -2.77 -22.52 5.16
N ASN A 115 -1.78 -22.62 4.27
CA ASN A 115 -0.37 -22.49 4.62
C ASN A 115 0.07 -21.04 4.96
N LEU A 116 -0.75 -20.04 4.65
CA LEU A 116 -0.50 -18.62 4.96
C LEU A 116 -1.27 -18.14 6.20
N THR A 117 -2.30 -18.86 6.62
CA THR A 117 -3.16 -18.41 7.74
C THR A 117 -2.40 -18.18 9.03
N GLY A 118 -1.37 -19.01 9.32
CA GLY A 118 -0.50 -18.83 10.49
C GLY A 118 0.39 -17.59 10.44
N MET A 119 0.58 -16.99 9.26
CA MET A 119 1.32 -15.74 9.09
C MET A 119 0.43 -14.50 9.31
N VAL A 120 -0.88 -14.69 9.44
CA VAL A 120 -1.87 -13.62 9.65
C VAL A 120 -2.55 -13.73 11.01
N SER A 121 -2.97 -14.93 11.39
CA SER A 121 -3.69 -15.19 12.64
C SER A 121 -2.87 -14.81 13.87
N GLY A 122 -3.40 -13.93 14.71
CA GLY A 122 -2.73 -13.42 15.91
C GLY A 122 -1.53 -12.52 15.62
N LYS A 123 -1.40 -12.00 14.40
CA LYS A 123 -0.27 -11.15 13.98
C LYS A 123 -0.67 -9.68 13.88
N ASN A 124 0.31 -8.80 14.11
CA ASN A 124 0.19 -7.38 13.81
C ASN A 124 0.46 -7.16 12.31
N VAL A 125 -0.55 -6.73 11.58
CA VAL A 125 -0.55 -6.71 10.12
C VAL A 125 -0.53 -5.28 9.59
N LEU A 126 0.39 -4.98 8.68
CA LEU A 126 0.38 -3.79 7.85
C LEU A 126 -0.22 -4.15 6.49
N LEU A 127 -1.26 -3.43 6.06
CA LEU A 127 -1.78 -3.54 4.70
C LEU A 127 -0.98 -2.61 3.78
N LEU A 128 -0.35 -3.17 2.76
CA LEU A 128 0.32 -2.42 1.69
C LEU A 128 -0.45 -2.60 0.39
N ILE A 129 -0.87 -1.49 -0.19
CA ILE A 129 -1.66 -1.45 -1.42
C ILE A 129 -1.10 -0.40 -2.38
N SER A 130 -1.06 -0.69 -3.67
CA SER A 130 -0.46 0.22 -4.64
C SER A 130 -1.21 1.56 -4.72
N THR A 131 -2.53 1.53 -4.87
CA THR A 131 -3.36 2.73 -4.97
C THR A 131 -4.66 2.58 -4.19
N VAL A 132 -5.05 3.65 -3.49
CA VAL A 132 -6.33 3.75 -2.79
C VAL A 132 -7.13 4.90 -3.39
N ASN A 133 -8.18 4.60 -4.14
CA ASN A 133 -9.09 5.61 -4.70
C ASN A 133 -10.35 5.75 -3.84
N SER A 134 -11.25 4.77 -3.91
CA SER A 134 -12.49 4.74 -3.13
C SER A 134 -12.37 4.03 -1.78
N GLY A 135 -11.28 3.33 -1.55
CA GLY A 135 -11.07 2.49 -0.35
C GLY A 135 -11.79 1.13 -0.39
N LYS A 136 -12.59 0.81 -1.42
CA LYS A 136 -13.34 -0.47 -1.45
C LYS A 136 -12.42 -1.71 -1.43
N THR A 137 -11.32 -1.69 -2.19
CA THR A 137 -10.35 -2.80 -2.19
C THR A 137 -9.62 -2.90 -0.85
N ALA A 138 -9.21 -1.75 -0.30
CA ALA A 138 -8.57 -1.73 1.02
C ALA A 138 -9.51 -2.26 2.10
N ARG A 139 -10.79 -1.86 2.11
CA ARG A 139 -11.80 -2.38 3.06
C ARG A 139 -11.96 -3.89 2.97
N ARG A 140 -12.05 -4.46 1.76
CA ARG A 140 -12.11 -5.93 1.58
C ARG A 140 -10.86 -6.63 2.12
N ALA A 141 -9.68 -6.03 1.93
CA ALA A 141 -8.45 -6.57 2.48
C ALA A 141 -8.42 -6.49 4.01
N MET A 142 -8.91 -5.39 4.60
CA MET A 142 -9.06 -5.23 6.05
C MET A 142 -10.00 -6.29 6.64
N GLU A 143 -11.18 -6.46 6.03
CA GLU A 143 -12.16 -7.50 6.42
C GLU A 143 -11.56 -8.91 6.33
N CYS A 144 -10.79 -9.19 5.27
CA CYS A 144 -10.08 -10.46 5.12
C CYS A 144 -9.04 -10.67 6.24
N ILE A 145 -8.21 -9.66 6.53
CA ILE A 145 -7.21 -9.72 7.61
C ILE A 145 -7.90 -10.02 8.95
N GLU A 146 -8.97 -9.28 9.26
CA GLU A 146 -9.75 -9.46 10.49
C GLU A 146 -10.39 -10.86 10.57
N TYR A 147 -10.99 -11.32 9.48
CA TYR A 147 -11.60 -12.66 9.40
C TYR A 147 -10.60 -13.77 9.74
N TYR A 148 -9.35 -13.65 9.30
CA TYR A 148 -8.29 -14.61 9.64
C TYR A 148 -7.57 -14.31 10.97
N GLY A 149 -8.08 -13.37 11.77
CA GLY A 149 -7.59 -13.09 13.12
C GLY A 149 -6.33 -12.22 13.17
N GLY A 150 -6.02 -11.49 12.09
CA GLY A 150 -4.96 -10.49 12.08
C GLY A 150 -5.39 -9.19 12.74
N SER A 151 -4.46 -8.48 13.37
CA SER A 151 -4.65 -7.16 13.95
C SER A 151 -4.06 -6.09 13.04
N LEU A 152 -4.92 -5.32 12.36
CA LEU A 152 -4.47 -4.27 11.44
C LEU A 152 -3.79 -3.13 12.19
N GLN A 153 -2.57 -2.78 11.78
CA GLN A 153 -1.77 -1.71 12.37
C GLN A 153 -1.78 -0.41 11.56
N GLY A 154 -2.15 -0.49 10.28
CA GLY A 154 -2.20 0.66 9.39
C GLY A 154 -2.33 0.24 7.92
N ILE A 155 -2.47 1.24 7.06
CA ILE A 155 -2.53 1.09 5.62
C ILE A 155 -1.44 1.96 5.01
N ALA A 156 -0.56 1.36 4.22
CA ALA A 156 0.45 2.03 3.42
C ALA A 156 0.11 1.95 1.93
N ALA A 157 0.32 3.02 1.19
CA ALA A 157 0.04 3.08 -0.24
C ALA A 157 1.10 3.88 -1.01
N VAL A 158 1.26 3.62 -2.30
CA VAL A 158 2.04 4.51 -3.17
C VAL A 158 1.25 5.79 -3.43
N PHE A 159 -0.02 5.67 -3.77
CA PHE A 159 -0.94 6.79 -3.94
C PHE A 159 -2.23 6.55 -3.17
N SER A 160 -2.74 7.58 -2.50
CA SER A 160 -4.07 7.54 -1.93
C SER A 160 -4.85 8.82 -2.25
N ALA A 161 -6.07 8.66 -2.79
CA ALA A 161 -7.02 9.75 -3.01
C ALA A 161 -7.77 10.16 -1.74
N ILE A 162 -7.71 9.34 -0.69
CA ILE A 162 -8.41 9.54 0.59
C ILE A 162 -7.45 9.43 1.76
N ALA A 163 -7.71 10.17 2.82
CA ALA A 163 -6.85 10.21 4.00
C ALA A 163 -6.99 8.99 4.91
N LYS A 164 -8.15 8.33 4.88
CA LYS A 164 -8.44 7.16 5.72
C LYS A 164 -9.45 6.24 5.04
N VAL A 165 -9.39 4.96 5.38
CA VAL A 165 -10.41 3.96 5.06
C VAL A 165 -11.07 3.57 6.38
N ASP A 166 -12.38 3.83 6.48
CA ASP A 166 -13.09 3.82 7.75
C ASP A 166 -12.36 4.70 8.78
N GLU A 167 -11.92 4.18 9.92
CA GLU A 167 -11.16 4.95 10.91
C GLU A 167 -9.64 4.75 10.81
N VAL A 168 -9.14 3.97 9.83
CA VAL A 168 -7.71 3.66 9.68
C VAL A 168 -7.04 4.66 8.74
N PRO A 169 -6.04 5.43 9.19
CA PRO A 169 -5.29 6.35 8.34
C PRO A 169 -4.54 5.61 7.22
N VAL A 170 -4.49 6.23 6.04
CA VAL A 170 -3.67 5.77 4.93
C VAL A 170 -2.41 6.63 4.83
N MET A 171 -1.24 6.02 5.01
CA MET A 171 0.05 6.66 4.80
C MET A 171 0.48 6.42 3.35
N SER A 172 0.58 7.48 2.55
CA SER A 172 0.90 7.38 1.13
C SER A 172 2.05 8.28 0.74
N ILE A 173 2.77 7.87 -0.32
CA ILE A 173 3.89 8.64 -0.89
C ILE A 173 3.34 9.83 -1.70
N PHE A 174 2.24 9.60 -2.44
CA PHE A 174 1.58 10.61 -3.26
C PHE A 174 0.11 10.74 -2.88
N SER A 175 -0.41 11.95 -3.02
CA SER A 175 -1.80 12.31 -2.77
C SER A 175 -2.35 13.21 -3.90
N PRO A 176 -3.65 13.51 -3.94
CA PRO A 176 -4.22 14.46 -4.89
C PRO A 176 -3.54 15.83 -4.91
N GLU A 177 -3.00 16.27 -3.77
CA GLU A 177 -2.30 17.56 -3.65
C GLU A 177 -1.02 17.63 -4.49
N ASP A 178 -0.42 16.47 -4.82
CA ASP A 178 0.79 16.39 -5.64
C ASP A 178 0.47 16.49 -7.14
N ILE A 179 -0.80 16.30 -7.53
CA ILE A 179 -1.22 16.17 -8.93
C ILE A 179 -2.11 17.36 -9.33
N PRO A 180 -1.61 18.32 -10.10
CA PRO A 180 -2.38 19.49 -10.52
C PRO A 180 -3.68 19.10 -11.25
N GLY A 181 -4.82 19.57 -10.71
CA GLY A 181 -6.13 19.32 -11.30
C GLY A 181 -6.66 17.89 -11.15
N TYR A 182 -6.11 17.10 -10.20
CA TYR A 182 -6.65 15.78 -9.88
C TYR A 182 -8.08 15.91 -9.33
N MET A 183 -8.98 15.14 -9.90
CA MET A 183 -10.35 14.98 -9.43
C MET A 183 -10.74 13.52 -9.46
N THR A 184 -11.47 13.10 -8.44
CA THR A 184 -12.10 11.78 -8.38
C THR A 184 -13.55 11.93 -7.98
N SER A 185 -14.42 11.15 -8.58
CA SER A 185 -15.82 11.00 -8.18
C SER A 185 -16.10 9.52 -7.96
N LEU A 186 -16.73 9.20 -6.84
CA LEU A 186 -17.13 7.82 -6.54
C LEU A 186 -18.37 7.48 -7.36
N VAL A 187 -18.41 6.27 -7.89
CA VAL A 187 -19.62 5.70 -8.48
C VAL A 187 -20.41 5.05 -7.32
N PRO A 188 -21.69 5.38 -7.18
CA PRO A 188 -22.55 4.86 -6.12
C PRO A 188 -22.67 3.34 -6.12
#